data_c9f16c4d5e4299488376fbba8de5de53
#
_entry.id   c9f16c4d5e4299488376fbba8de5de53
#
_cell.length_a   1.000
_cell.length_b   1.000
_cell.length_c   1.000
_cell.angle_alpha   90.00
_cell.angle_beta   90.00
_cell.angle_gamma   90.00
#
_symmetry.space_group_name_H-M   'P 1'
#
loop_
_entity.id
_entity.type
_entity.pdbx_description
1 polymer ?
#
loop_
_entity_poly.entity_id
_entity_poly.type
_entity_poly.pdbx_seq_one_letter_code
_entity_poly.pdbx_strand_id
1 'polypeptide(L)'
;RTDSKSPYKTRAGREKTERSCDADGKCTVHVYGTTIRSHITPEIIEVTEGDTVSLHFTNLERAEDEVHGFAMYGQNVQLSIEPGKTASATFLADKAGVYPYYCTEFCSALHLEMQGYLLVQPEGYKAKAGGLKEGTTYSEADYKKQVETNVATQGVIDQVVGFITSHNYKDFPTVVALVEDATDQLGFAAGAKEKSEAAAAKKDWNNAMLWANQWWQYQVKTADLGLRAKTYLEENGAKKVK
;
A
#
# COMPACT_ATOMS: atom_id res chain seq x y z
N ARG A 1 12.34 -3.21 20.87
CA ARG A 1 13.53 -2.33 20.83
C ARG A 1 13.48 -1.53 19.54
N THR A 2 13.13 -0.27 19.64
CA THR A 2 13.33 0.68 18.55
C THR A 2 14.82 1.00 18.49
N ASP A 3 15.58 0.11 17.87
CA ASP A 3 16.91 0.47 17.42
C ASP A 3 16.74 1.57 16.35
N SER A 4 17.56 2.61 16.44
CA SER A 4 17.57 3.71 15.47
C SER A 4 17.90 3.22 14.05
N LYS A 5 18.46 2.04 13.94
CA LYS A 5 18.76 1.29 12.71
C LYS A 5 17.74 0.21 12.41
N SER A 6 16.66 0.12 13.24
CA SER A 6 15.64 -0.89 13.02
C SER A 6 15.01 -0.64 11.67
N PRO A 7 14.95 -1.70 10.92
CA PRO A 7 14.21 -1.74 9.68
C PRO A 7 12.74 -1.33 9.82
N TYR A 8 12.20 -1.26 10.99
CA TYR A 8 10.81 -0.88 11.27
C TYR A 8 10.56 0.64 11.29
N LYS A 9 11.57 1.49 11.11
CA LYS A 9 11.40 2.95 11.15
C LYS A 9 10.76 3.55 9.91
N THR A 10 10.90 2.88 8.79
CA THR A 10 10.30 3.32 7.53
C THR A 10 9.96 2.09 6.71
N ARG A 11 8.70 1.90 6.37
CA ARG A 11 8.28 0.95 5.35
C ARG A 11 8.94 1.30 4.01
N ALA A 12 9.03 2.59 3.70
CA ALA A 12 9.68 3.08 2.50
C ALA A 12 11.16 2.70 2.48
N GLY A 13 11.54 1.87 1.51
CA GLY A 13 12.92 1.50 1.25
C GLY A 13 13.31 0.05 1.57
N ARG A 14 12.34 -0.77 1.98
CA ARG A 14 12.54 -2.21 2.16
C ARG A 14 11.89 -3.02 1.09
N GLU A 15 10.71 -2.56 0.69
CA GLU A 15 10.01 -3.15 -0.41
C GLU A 15 10.76 -2.79 -1.68
N LYS A 16 11.22 -3.81 -2.37
CA LYS A 16 11.89 -3.65 -3.66
C LYS A 16 11.57 -4.84 -4.55
N THR A 17 11.58 -4.56 -5.83
CA THR A 17 11.52 -5.60 -6.85
C THR A 17 12.81 -5.54 -7.66
N GLU A 18 13.48 -6.66 -7.76
CA GLU A 18 14.74 -6.80 -8.52
C GLU A 18 14.50 -7.81 -9.63
N ARG A 19 14.79 -7.44 -10.87
CA ARG A 19 14.69 -8.31 -12.03
C ARG A 19 16.06 -8.54 -12.62
N SER A 20 16.40 -9.78 -12.85
CA SER A 20 17.60 -10.20 -13.56
C SER A 20 17.27 -11.25 -14.60
N CYS A 21 17.88 -11.16 -15.78
CA CYS A 21 17.68 -12.11 -16.86
C CYS A 21 19.02 -12.77 -17.22
N ASP A 22 18.96 -14.06 -17.57
CA ASP A 22 20.10 -14.80 -18.08
C ASP A 22 20.33 -14.51 -19.59
N ALA A 23 21.35 -15.15 -20.15
CA ALA A 23 21.70 -15.01 -21.56
C ALA A 23 20.62 -15.56 -22.53
N ASP A 24 19.79 -16.47 -22.03
CA ASP A 24 18.69 -17.09 -22.81
C ASP A 24 17.38 -16.30 -22.69
N GLY A 25 17.42 -15.15 -21.99
CA GLY A 25 16.27 -14.27 -21.80
C GLY A 25 15.30 -14.73 -20.70
N LYS A 26 15.62 -15.78 -19.94
CA LYS A 26 14.86 -16.18 -18.76
C LYS A 26 15.11 -15.21 -17.62
N CYS A 27 14.05 -14.64 -17.10
CA CYS A 27 14.15 -13.65 -16.04
C CYS A 27 13.69 -14.19 -14.69
N THR A 28 14.40 -13.78 -13.65
CA THR A 28 14.00 -13.99 -12.25
C THR A 28 13.68 -12.64 -11.63
N VAL A 29 12.52 -12.58 -10.98
CA VAL A 29 12.05 -11.39 -10.26
C VAL A 29 12.01 -11.68 -8.77
N HIS A 30 12.86 -11.02 -8.00
CA HIS A 30 12.83 -11.06 -6.55
C HIS A 30 11.97 -9.92 -6.02
N VAL A 31 10.93 -10.26 -5.28
CA VAL A 31 10.03 -9.30 -4.64
C VAL A 31 10.25 -9.39 -3.13
N TYR A 32 10.76 -8.31 -2.56
CA TYR A 32 10.91 -8.15 -1.12
C TYR A 32 9.76 -7.30 -0.60
N GLY A 33 8.91 -7.92 0.18
CA GLY A 33 7.72 -7.29 0.74
C GLY A 33 7.67 -7.38 2.25
N THR A 34 6.70 -6.71 2.82
CA THR A 34 6.45 -6.68 4.25
C THR A 34 4.98 -6.94 4.56
N THR A 35 4.74 -7.55 5.71
CA THR A 35 3.41 -7.66 6.30
C THR A 35 3.44 -6.98 7.67
N ILE A 36 2.42 -6.21 7.94
CA ILE A 36 2.13 -5.63 9.24
C ILE A 36 0.63 -5.50 9.32
N ARG A 37 0.07 -5.37 10.53
CA ARG A 37 -1.36 -5.22 10.77
C ARG A 37 -2.01 -4.33 9.71
N SER A 38 -3.03 -4.89 9.04
CA SER A 38 -3.83 -4.29 7.97
C SER A 38 -3.13 -4.06 6.63
N HIS A 39 -1.84 -4.43 6.48
CA HIS A 39 -1.14 -4.22 5.22
C HIS A 39 -0.24 -5.36 4.78
N ILE A 40 -0.26 -5.61 3.48
CA ILE A 40 0.76 -6.33 2.74
C ILE A 40 1.37 -5.33 1.75
N THR A 41 2.67 -5.14 1.79
CA THR A 41 3.37 -4.22 0.89
C THR A 41 4.46 -4.97 0.12
N PRO A 42 4.57 -4.81 -1.21
CA PRO A 42 3.75 -3.95 -2.06
C PRO A 42 2.32 -4.47 -2.24
N GLU A 43 1.36 -3.59 -2.52
CA GLU A 43 -0.02 -3.94 -2.84
C GLU A 43 -0.17 -4.38 -4.31
N ILE A 44 0.78 -4.00 -5.16
CA ILE A 44 0.84 -4.38 -6.57
C ILE A 44 2.24 -4.89 -6.89
N ILE A 45 2.29 -6.09 -7.42
CA ILE A 45 3.51 -6.73 -7.95
C ILE A 45 3.33 -6.87 -9.44
N GLU A 46 4.27 -6.36 -10.23
CA GLU A 46 4.23 -6.47 -11.69
C GLU A 46 5.36 -7.35 -12.18
N VAL A 47 5.02 -8.37 -12.97
CA VAL A 47 5.97 -9.30 -13.60
C VAL A 47 5.53 -9.58 -15.04
N THR A 48 6.37 -10.22 -15.81
CA THR A 48 6.05 -10.65 -17.19
C THR A 48 5.81 -12.15 -17.22
N GLU A 49 4.92 -12.58 -18.09
CA GLU A 49 4.70 -14.00 -18.39
C GLU A 49 6.04 -14.67 -18.75
N GLY A 50 6.30 -15.81 -18.13
CA GLY A 50 7.57 -16.51 -18.23
C GLY A 50 8.61 -16.15 -17.16
N ASP A 51 8.40 -15.12 -16.36
CA ASP A 51 9.28 -14.80 -15.24
C ASP A 51 9.21 -15.86 -14.15
N THR A 52 10.36 -16.24 -13.58
CA THR A 52 10.41 -16.94 -12.30
C THR A 52 10.32 -15.90 -11.18
N VAL A 53 9.28 -15.96 -10.37
CA VAL A 53 9.04 -14.99 -9.29
C VAL A 53 9.41 -15.59 -7.96
N SER A 54 10.28 -14.90 -7.23
CA SER A 54 10.71 -15.26 -5.87
C SER A 54 10.20 -14.20 -4.90
N LEU A 55 9.22 -14.56 -4.10
CA LEU A 55 8.63 -13.70 -3.07
C LEU A 55 9.37 -13.87 -1.75
N HIS A 56 9.64 -12.77 -1.06
CA HIS A 56 10.25 -12.71 0.27
C HIS A 56 9.46 -11.71 1.12
N PHE A 57 8.52 -12.20 1.93
CA PHE A 57 7.72 -11.35 2.79
C PHE A 57 8.18 -11.43 4.25
N THR A 58 8.42 -10.28 4.86
CA THR A 58 8.84 -10.15 6.25
C THR A 58 7.70 -9.61 7.09
N ASN A 59 7.33 -10.32 8.14
CA ASN A 59 6.38 -9.85 9.13
C ASN A 59 7.08 -8.85 10.06
N LEU A 60 6.55 -7.63 10.12
CA LEU A 60 7.11 -6.53 10.91
C LEU A 60 6.48 -6.42 12.31
N GLU A 61 5.58 -7.33 12.67
CA GLU A 61 4.97 -7.35 14.01
C GLU A 61 5.99 -7.72 15.09
N ARG A 62 5.66 -7.30 16.31
CA ARG A 62 6.49 -7.54 17.49
C ARG A 62 5.85 -8.46 18.52
N ALA A 63 4.50 -8.55 18.51
CA ALA A 63 3.79 -9.44 19.36
C ALA A 63 3.89 -10.88 18.82
N GLU A 64 4.13 -11.84 19.69
CA GLU A 64 4.40 -13.22 19.30
C GLU A 64 3.18 -13.93 18.69
N ASP A 65 1.98 -13.42 18.92
CA ASP A 65 0.71 -13.95 18.44
C ASP A 65 0.21 -13.28 17.15
N GLU A 66 0.95 -12.29 16.62
CA GLU A 66 0.57 -11.59 15.38
C GLU A 66 1.19 -12.24 14.14
N VAL A 67 0.78 -13.47 13.87
CA VAL A 67 1.16 -14.19 12.64
C VAL A 67 0.36 -13.65 11.46
N HIS A 68 0.99 -13.48 10.31
CA HIS A 68 0.33 -13.17 9.05
C HIS A 68 0.41 -14.34 8.10
N GLY A 69 -0.69 -14.64 7.43
CA GLY A 69 -0.70 -15.54 6.28
C GLY A 69 -0.46 -14.76 4.99
N PHE A 70 -0.09 -15.46 3.95
CA PHE A 70 -0.07 -14.94 2.57
C PHE A 70 -0.50 -16.07 1.65
N ALA A 71 -1.59 -15.88 0.95
CA ALA A 71 -1.99 -16.78 -0.13
C ALA A 71 -2.23 -16.01 -1.42
N MET A 72 -1.85 -16.60 -2.54
CA MET A 72 -2.06 -16.06 -3.87
C MET A 72 -2.89 -17.02 -4.69
N TYR A 73 -4.08 -16.59 -5.04
CA TYR A 73 -4.98 -17.37 -5.86
C TYR A 73 -4.39 -17.61 -7.25
N GLY A 74 -4.46 -18.87 -7.72
CA GLY A 74 -4.02 -19.26 -9.06
C GLY A 74 -2.52 -19.52 -9.22
N GLN A 75 -1.69 -19.24 -8.20
CA GLN A 75 -0.23 -19.47 -8.23
C GLN A 75 0.23 -20.55 -7.24
N ASN A 76 -0.68 -21.19 -6.53
CA ASN A 76 -0.38 -22.21 -5.52
C ASN A 76 0.67 -21.75 -4.48
N VAL A 77 0.61 -20.48 -4.09
CA VAL A 77 1.46 -19.90 -3.06
C VAL A 77 0.67 -19.73 -1.77
N GLN A 78 1.19 -20.32 -0.70
CA GLN A 78 0.68 -20.13 0.65
C GLN A 78 1.84 -20.09 1.64
N LEU A 79 1.90 -19.03 2.45
CA LEU A 79 2.94 -18.80 3.44
C LEU A 79 2.29 -18.50 4.80
N SER A 80 2.91 -18.96 5.87
CA SER A 80 2.70 -18.47 7.22
C SER A 80 3.94 -17.68 7.63
N ILE A 81 3.76 -16.47 8.11
CA ILE A 81 4.85 -15.52 8.35
C ILE A 81 4.79 -15.10 9.82
N GLU A 82 5.62 -15.72 10.64
CA GLU A 82 5.72 -15.42 12.07
C GLU A 82 6.30 -14.02 12.31
N PRO A 83 5.98 -13.37 13.43
CA PRO A 83 6.50 -12.06 13.81
C PRO A 83 8.03 -11.99 13.73
N GLY A 84 8.54 -10.98 13.05
CA GLY A 84 9.97 -10.76 12.85
C GLY A 84 10.67 -11.74 11.90
N LYS A 85 9.92 -12.65 11.25
CA LYS A 85 10.48 -13.64 10.32
C LYS A 85 10.15 -13.28 8.87
N THR A 86 10.91 -13.89 7.97
CA THR A 86 10.69 -13.82 6.52
C THR A 86 10.31 -15.20 6.02
N ALA A 87 9.21 -15.28 5.29
CA ALA A 87 8.83 -16.46 4.53
C ALA A 87 9.01 -16.21 3.03
N SER A 88 9.30 -17.26 2.28
CA SER A 88 9.60 -17.15 0.86
C SER A 88 8.91 -18.23 0.05
N ALA A 89 8.50 -17.89 -1.17
CA ALA A 89 8.00 -18.83 -2.16
C ALA A 89 8.53 -18.47 -3.53
N THR A 90 8.70 -19.48 -4.40
CA THR A 90 9.11 -19.28 -5.78
C THR A 90 8.14 -20.00 -6.69
N PHE A 91 7.70 -19.35 -7.76
CA PHE A 91 6.81 -19.91 -8.76
C PHE A 91 7.14 -19.35 -10.16
N LEU A 92 6.62 -19.99 -11.18
CA LEU A 92 6.68 -19.51 -12.55
C LEU A 92 5.40 -18.72 -12.86
N ALA A 93 5.52 -17.49 -13.30
CA ALA A 93 4.41 -16.68 -13.80
C ALA A 93 4.04 -17.14 -15.22
N ASP A 94 3.39 -18.30 -15.33
CA ASP A 94 3.19 -19.05 -16.57
C ASP A 94 2.02 -18.55 -17.42
N LYS A 95 1.21 -17.63 -16.90
CA LYS A 95 0.04 -17.12 -17.58
C LYS A 95 -0.22 -15.66 -17.24
N ALA A 96 -0.38 -14.84 -18.28
CA ALA A 96 -0.80 -13.46 -18.13
C ALA A 96 -2.16 -13.35 -17.43
N GLY A 97 -2.29 -12.39 -16.49
CA GLY A 97 -3.51 -12.21 -15.72
C GLY A 97 -3.31 -11.38 -14.45
N VAL A 98 -4.39 -11.26 -13.69
CA VAL A 98 -4.41 -10.60 -12.38
C VAL A 98 -4.67 -11.65 -11.31
N TYR A 99 -3.76 -11.79 -10.38
CA TYR A 99 -3.80 -12.77 -9.32
C TYR A 99 -3.88 -12.07 -7.97
N PRO A 100 -5.03 -12.11 -7.29
CA PRO A 100 -5.14 -11.51 -5.96
C PRO A 100 -4.34 -12.32 -4.95
N TYR A 101 -3.74 -11.62 -4.00
CA TYR A 101 -3.17 -12.20 -2.80
C TYR A 101 -3.70 -11.50 -1.54
N TYR A 102 -3.76 -12.22 -0.45
CA TYR A 102 -4.38 -11.76 0.79
C TYR A 102 -3.80 -12.47 1.99
N CYS A 103 -4.02 -11.88 3.16
CA CYS A 103 -3.70 -12.52 4.44
C CYS A 103 -4.70 -13.63 4.74
N THR A 104 -4.21 -14.79 5.20
CA THR A 104 -5.04 -15.95 5.54
C THR A 104 -5.19 -16.18 7.04
N GLU A 105 -4.43 -15.45 7.87
CA GLU A 105 -4.48 -15.55 9.33
C GLU A 105 -5.23 -14.33 9.89
N PHE A 106 -6.21 -14.57 10.75
CA PHE A 106 -6.90 -13.46 11.41
C PHE A 106 -5.94 -12.73 12.35
N CYS A 107 -5.46 -11.59 11.91
CA CYS A 107 -4.40 -10.83 12.56
C CYS A 107 -4.86 -9.47 13.12
N SER A 108 -6.01 -8.96 12.69
CA SER A 108 -6.55 -7.68 13.15
C SER A 108 -8.00 -7.48 12.73
N ALA A 109 -8.63 -6.43 13.24
CA ALA A 109 -9.98 -6.03 12.82
C ALA A 109 -10.07 -5.67 11.32
N LEU A 110 -8.94 -5.28 10.71
CA LEU A 110 -8.82 -4.95 9.29
C LEU A 110 -8.16 -6.07 8.47
N HIS A 111 -8.22 -7.29 8.96
CA HIS A 111 -7.65 -8.45 8.28
C HIS A 111 -8.06 -8.55 6.80
N LEU A 112 -9.30 -8.24 6.47
CA LEU A 112 -9.83 -8.31 5.11
C LEU A 112 -9.28 -7.20 4.18
N GLU A 113 -8.67 -6.16 4.73
CA GLU A 113 -8.01 -5.10 3.96
C GLU A 113 -6.58 -5.49 3.55
N MET A 114 -6.04 -6.56 4.14
CA MET A 114 -4.70 -7.06 3.84
C MET A 114 -4.68 -7.87 2.55
N GLN A 115 -4.70 -7.16 1.43
CA GLN A 115 -4.73 -7.74 0.10
C GLN A 115 -3.88 -6.95 -0.89
N GLY A 116 -3.60 -7.58 -2.01
CA GLY A 116 -2.93 -6.96 -3.14
C GLY A 116 -3.06 -7.81 -4.40
N TYR A 117 -2.35 -7.43 -5.45
CA TYR A 117 -2.47 -8.08 -6.76
C TYR A 117 -1.11 -8.29 -7.40
N LEU A 118 -0.89 -9.51 -7.89
CA LEU A 118 0.16 -9.79 -8.86
C LEU A 118 -0.41 -9.57 -10.26
N LEU A 119 0.21 -8.69 -11.02
CA LEU A 119 -0.08 -8.45 -12.43
C LEU A 119 0.97 -9.19 -13.26
N VAL A 120 0.58 -10.28 -13.89
CA VAL A 120 1.41 -10.97 -14.88
C VAL A 120 1.08 -10.39 -16.25
N GLN A 121 1.99 -9.63 -16.79
CA GLN A 121 1.84 -8.97 -18.08
C GLN A 121 2.22 -9.95 -19.21
N PRO A 122 1.52 -9.94 -20.36
CA PRO A 122 1.91 -10.74 -21.51
C PRO A 122 3.35 -10.43 -21.95
N GLU A 123 4.04 -11.40 -22.51
CA GLU A 123 5.34 -11.20 -23.12
C GLU A 123 5.29 -10.08 -24.18
N GLY A 124 6.27 -9.17 -24.14
CA GLY A 124 6.31 -8.01 -25.03
C GLY A 124 5.38 -6.86 -24.63
N TYR A 125 4.60 -7.00 -23.54
CA TYR A 125 3.83 -5.90 -23.01
C TYR A 125 4.75 -4.80 -22.49
N LYS A 126 4.55 -3.59 -22.99
CA LYS A 126 5.21 -2.40 -22.44
C LYS A 126 4.27 -1.76 -21.44
N ALA A 127 4.60 -1.87 -20.16
CA ALA A 127 3.82 -1.23 -19.11
C ALA A 127 3.63 0.25 -19.43
N LYS A 128 2.37 0.66 -19.50
CA LYS A 128 2.02 2.07 -19.62
C LYS A 128 2.14 2.67 -18.22
N ALA A 129 2.91 3.73 -18.10
CA ALA A 129 3.09 4.40 -16.83
C ALA A 129 1.72 4.70 -16.17
N GLY A 130 1.48 4.03 -15.05
CA GLY A 130 0.59 4.46 -13.99
C GLY A 130 -0.87 4.75 -14.31
N GLY A 131 -1.59 3.89 -15.05
CA GLY A 131 -3.04 4.04 -15.18
C GLY A 131 -3.52 5.28 -15.94
N LEU A 132 -2.61 6.08 -16.45
CA LEU A 132 -2.91 7.19 -17.34
C LEU A 132 -3.32 6.65 -18.71
N LYS A 133 -4.36 7.20 -19.31
CA LYS A 133 -4.79 6.80 -20.67
C LYS A 133 -3.62 6.94 -21.64
N GLU A 134 -3.37 5.90 -22.43
CA GLU A 134 -2.31 5.90 -23.44
C GLU A 134 -2.44 7.12 -24.35
N GLY A 135 -1.32 7.79 -24.62
CA GLY A 135 -1.29 8.98 -25.46
C GLY A 135 -1.86 10.25 -24.81
N THR A 136 -2.28 10.21 -23.54
CA THR A 136 -2.70 11.42 -22.84
C THR A 136 -1.47 12.21 -22.41
N THR A 137 -1.37 13.43 -22.91
CA THR A 137 -0.41 14.42 -22.41
C THR A 137 -1.15 15.34 -21.45
N TYR A 138 -0.68 15.42 -20.22
CA TYR A 138 -1.26 16.31 -19.22
C TYR A 138 -0.63 17.70 -19.31
N SER A 139 -1.45 18.69 -19.03
CA SER A 139 -1.04 20.09 -18.96
C SER A 139 -0.87 20.55 -17.51
N GLU A 140 -0.28 21.73 -17.32
CA GLU A 140 -0.26 22.40 -16.02
C GLU A 140 -1.67 22.63 -15.45
N ALA A 141 -2.65 22.89 -16.32
CA ALA A 141 -4.03 23.10 -15.90
C ALA A 141 -4.65 21.82 -15.34
N ASP A 142 -4.41 20.68 -15.98
CA ASP A 142 -4.86 19.37 -15.50
C ASP A 142 -4.25 19.05 -14.12
N TYR A 143 -2.95 19.29 -13.98
CA TYR A 143 -2.24 19.12 -12.72
C TYR A 143 -2.80 19.99 -11.61
N LYS A 144 -3.03 21.29 -11.87
CA LYS A 144 -3.62 22.22 -10.89
C LYS A 144 -5.01 21.73 -10.43
N LYS A 145 -5.85 21.30 -11.37
CA LYS A 145 -7.18 20.75 -11.05
C LYS A 145 -7.11 19.51 -10.17
N GLN A 146 -6.13 18.62 -10.43
CA GLN A 146 -5.92 17.46 -9.58
C GLN A 146 -5.46 17.86 -8.18
N VAL A 147 -4.55 18.83 -8.07
CA VAL A 147 -4.08 19.35 -6.77
C VAL A 147 -5.24 19.98 -5.98
N GLU A 148 -6.13 20.72 -6.64
CA GLU A 148 -7.34 21.25 -5.99
C GLU A 148 -8.21 20.13 -5.39
N THR A 149 -8.39 19.03 -6.12
CA THR A 149 -9.10 17.84 -5.64
C THR A 149 -8.41 17.25 -4.40
N ASN A 150 -7.08 17.14 -4.43
CA ASN A 150 -6.30 16.61 -3.32
C ASN A 150 -6.42 17.52 -2.08
N VAL A 151 -6.39 18.83 -2.26
CA VAL A 151 -6.58 19.80 -1.16
C VAL A 151 -7.99 19.69 -0.56
N ALA A 152 -9.01 19.56 -1.39
CA ALA A 152 -10.39 19.37 -0.92
C ALA A 152 -10.51 18.05 -0.11
N THR A 153 -9.89 16.96 -0.59
CA THR A 153 -9.88 15.68 0.12
C THR A 153 -9.16 15.79 1.46
N GLN A 154 -8.06 16.55 1.52
CA GLN A 154 -7.37 16.82 2.79
C GLN A 154 -8.28 17.50 3.79
N GLY A 155 -9.12 18.46 3.36
CA GLY A 155 -10.10 19.10 4.22
C GLY A 155 -11.09 18.14 4.87
N VAL A 156 -11.49 17.08 4.16
CA VAL A 156 -12.35 16.02 4.71
C VAL A 156 -11.58 15.22 5.78
N ILE A 157 -10.34 14.86 5.50
CA ILE A 157 -9.48 14.14 6.45
C ILE A 157 -9.31 14.95 7.74
N ASP A 158 -9.03 16.24 7.62
CA ASP A 158 -8.81 17.12 8.77
C ASP A 158 -10.06 17.22 9.67
N GLN A 159 -11.25 17.28 9.07
CA GLN A 159 -12.51 17.27 9.80
C GLN A 159 -12.73 15.94 10.56
N VAL A 160 -12.46 14.82 9.91
CA VAL A 160 -12.62 13.49 10.53
C VAL A 160 -11.59 13.29 11.64
N VAL A 161 -10.35 13.67 11.44
CA VAL A 161 -9.30 13.64 12.45
C VAL A 161 -9.69 14.52 13.65
N GLY A 162 -10.18 15.74 13.40
CA GLY A 162 -10.67 16.64 14.44
C GLY A 162 -11.82 16.02 15.26
N PHE A 163 -12.73 15.30 14.60
CA PHE A 163 -13.77 14.55 15.32
C PHE A 163 -13.17 13.46 16.21
N ILE A 164 -12.35 12.57 15.65
CA ILE A 164 -11.77 11.43 16.36
C ILE A 164 -10.96 11.91 17.57
N THR A 165 -10.09 12.91 17.37
CA THR A 165 -9.21 13.43 18.43
C THR A 165 -9.96 14.18 19.52
N SER A 166 -11.16 14.68 19.24
CA SER A 166 -12.03 15.31 20.24
C SER A 166 -12.81 14.31 21.09
N HIS A 167 -12.66 13.01 20.86
CA HIS A 167 -13.33 11.94 21.60
C HIS A 167 -12.30 11.03 22.27
N ASN A 168 -12.74 10.22 23.23
CA ASN A 168 -11.92 9.24 23.96
C ASN A 168 -11.60 8.00 23.10
N TYR A 169 -11.13 8.21 21.87
CA TYR A 169 -10.92 7.13 20.89
C TYR A 169 -9.93 6.07 21.34
N LYS A 170 -8.99 6.43 22.24
CA LYS A 170 -7.98 5.50 22.78
C LYS A 170 -8.58 4.38 23.62
N ASP A 171 -9.82 4.55 24.10
CA ASP A 171 -10.55 3.54 24.86
C ASP A 171 -11.18 2.47 23.94
N PHE A 172 -11.07 2.64 22.62
CA PHE A 172 -11.65 1.78 21.61
C PHE A 172 -10.55 1.15 20.73
N PRO A 173 -10.10 -0.08 21.02
CA PRO A 173 -9.00 -0.72 20.27
C PRO A 173 -9.20 -0.77 18.76
N THR A 174 -10.44 -1.03 18.30
CA THR A 174 -10.78 -1.01 16.87
C THR A 174 -10.50 0.36 16.24
N VAL A 175 -10.83 1.44 16.94
CA VAL A 175 -10.58 2.80 16.44
C VAL A 175 -9.10 3.12 16.46
N VAL A 176 -8.37 2.67 17.47
CA VAL A 176 -6.90 2.83 17.51
C VAL A 176 -6.26 2.19 16.30
N ALA A 177 -6.65 0.95 15.94
CA ALA A 177 -6.13 0.28 14.75
C ALA A 177 -6.45 1.05 13.46
N LEU A 178 -7.70 1.53 13.30
CA LEU A 178 -8.09 2.35 12.14
C LEU A 178 -7.29 3.66 12.03
N VAL A 179 -6.99 4.29 13.16
CA VAL A 179 -6.18 5.53 13.22
C VAL A 179 -4.72 5.26 12.87
N GLU A 180 -4.17 4.14 13.32
CA GLU A 180 -2.81 3.73 12.97
C GLU A 180 -2.69 3.50 11.47
N ASP A 181 -3.62 2.75 10.86
CA ASP A 181 -3.65 2.53 9.42
C ASP A 181 -3.83 3.82 8.62
N ALA A 182 -4.74 4.69 9.06
CA ALA A 182 -4.94 6.01 8.44
C ALA A 182 -3.66 6.85 8.48
N THR A 183 -2.91 6.78 9.59
CA THR A 183 -1.63 7.47 9.75
C THR A 183 -0.58 6.97 8.77
N ASP A 184 -0.52 5.66 8.54
CA ASP A 184 0.37 5.08 7.54
C ASP A 184 0.03 5.54 6.12
N GLN A 185 -1.27 5.57 5.78
CA GLN A 185 -1.72 6.07 4.47
C GLN A 185 -1.36 7.55 4.29
N LEU A 186 -1.44 8.37 5.33
CA LEU A 186 -0.98 9.76 5.29
C LEU A 186 0.53 9.87 5.02
N GLY A 187 1.33 8.97 5.58
CA GLY A 187 2.76 8.88 5.29
C GLY A 187 3.03 8.61 3.80
N PHE A 188 2.30 7.68 3.19
CA PHE A 188 2.40 7.40 1.75
C PHE A 188 1.90 8.58 0.91
N ALA A 189 0.80 9.23 1.33
CA ALA A 189 0.28 10.42 0.67
C ALA A 189 1.31 11.55 0.64
N ALA A 190 2.01 11.79 1.76
CA ALA A 190 3.07 12.79 1.85
C ALA A 190 4.22 12.51 0.88
N GLY A 191 4.68 11.26 0.81
CA GLY A 191 5.73 10.86 -0.14
C GLY A 191 5.31 11.00 -1.62
N ALA A 192 4.06 10.68 -1.94
CA ALA A 192 3.53 10.86 -3.29
C ALA A 192 3.38 12.35 -3.64
N LYS A 193 2.95 13.19 -2.68
CA LYS A 193 2.89 14.65 -2.83
C LYS A 193 4.25 15.24 -3.17
N GLU A 194 5.28 14.88 -2.41
CA GLU A 194 6.65 15.36 -2.64
C GLU A 194 7.14 15.04 -4.06
N LYS A 195 6.93 13.79 -4.52
CA LYS A 195 7.28 13.36 -5.87
C LYS A 195 6.49 14.12 -6.94
N SER A 196 5.21 14.38 -6.70
CA SER A 196 4.35 15.16 -7.58
C SER A 196 4.86 16.59 -7.74
N GLU A 197 5.16 17.26 -6.63
CA GLU A 197 5.69 18.62 -6.62
C GLU A 197 7.07 18.71 -7.28
N ALA A 198 7.94 17.72 -7.04
CA ALA A 198 9.26 17.66 -7.66
C ALA A 198 9.19 17.48 -9.20
N ALA A 199 8.23 16.71 -9.71
CA ALA A 199 7.97 16.55 -11.12
C ALA A 199 7.39 17.85 -11.74
N ALA A 200 6.43 18.48 -11.05
CA ALA A 200 5.83 19.75 -11.45
C ALA A 200 6.87 20.88 -11.55
N ALA A 201 7.81 20.95 -10.62
CA ALA A 201 8.91 21.92 -10.66
C ALA A 201 9.80 21.78 -11.92
N LYS A 202 9.87 20.58 -12.48
CA LYS A 202 10.56 20.26 -13.74
C LYS A 202 9.66 20.41 -14.97
N LYS A 203 8.40 20.83 -14.80
CA LYS A 203 7.35 20.87 -15.83
C LYS A 203 7.07 19.51 -16.48
N ASP A 204 7.38 18.44 -15.79
CA ASP A 204 7.04 17.07 -16.19
C ASP A 204 5.61 16.74 -15.73
N TRP A 205 4.65 17.26 -16.50
CA TRP A 205 3.23 17.22 -16.13
C TRP A 205 2.68 15.80 -16.10
N ASN A 206 3.22 14.88 -16.89
CA ASN A 206 2.79 13.49 -16.87
C ASN A 206 3.17 12.79 -15.56
N ASN A 207 4.43 12.93 -15.14
CA ASN A 207 4.86 12.39 -13.85
C ASN A 207 4.23 13.15 -12.67
N ALA A 208 4.05 14.46 -12.78
CA ALA A 208 3.36 15.25 -11.77
C ALA A 208 1.93 14.75 -11.56
N MET A 209 1.18 14.50 -12.63
CA MET A 209 -0.17 13.93 -12.59
C MET A 209 -0.19 12.50 -12.03
N LEU A 210 0.77 11.66 -12.43
CA LEU A 210 0.88 10.30 -11.91
C LEU A 210 0.96 10.31 -10.38
N TRP A 211 1.90 11.08 -9.84
CA TRP A 211 2.09 11.16 -8.39
C TRP A 211 0.99 11.94 -7.68
N ALA A 212 0.33 12.92 -8.33
CA ALA A 212 -0.82 13.62 -7.76
C ALA A 212 -2.02 12.68 -7.61
N ASN A 213 -2.26 11.81 -8.60
CA ASN A 213 -3.29 10.78 -8.50
C ASN A 213 -2.98 9.76 -7.40
N GLN A 214 -1.72 9.32 -7.29
CA GLN A 214 -1.30 8.40 -6.23
C GLN A 214 -1.47 9.03 -4.84
N TRP A 215 -1.10 10.31 -4.70
CA TRP A 215 -1.35 11.08 -3.48
C TRP A 215 -2.84 11.09 -3.14
N TRP A 216 -3.71 11.38 -4.12
CA TRP A 216 -5.16 11.38 -3.93
C TRP A 216 -5.70 10.01 -3.49
N GLN A 217 -5.24 8.92 -4.08
CA GLN A 217 -5.68 7.58 -3.71
C GLN A 217 -5.37 7.26 -2.24
N TYR A 218 -4.19 7.60 -1.76
CA TYR A 218 -3.85 7.43 -0.35
C TYR A 218 -4.71 8.31 0.57
N GLN A 219 -5.04 9.54 0.15
CA GLN A 219 -5.93 10.41 0.89
C GLN A 219 -7.36 9.85 0.96
N VAL A 220 -7.89 9.29 -0.12
CA VAL A 220 -9.22 8.65 -0.16
C VAL A 220 -9.25 7.48 0.81
N LYS A 221 -8.22 6.63 0.80
CA LYS A 221 -8.12 5.50 1.75
C LYS A 221 -8.03 5.99 3.20
N THR A 222 -7.27 7.05 3.46
CA THR A 222 -7.22 7.70 4.78
C THR A 222 -8.59 8.21 5.23
N ALA A 223 -9.31 8.88 4.33
CA ALA A 223 -10.65 9.41 4.63
C ALA A 223 -11.63 8.29 4.95
N ASP A 224 -11.61 7.18 4.20
CA ASP A 224 -12.44 6.01 4.44
C ASP A 224 -12.17 5.40 5.82
N LEU A 225 -10.92 5.14 6.15
CA LEU A 225 -10.52 4.62 7.47
C LEU A 225 -10.97 5.55 8.60
N GLY A 226 -10.79 6.85 8.41
CA GLY A 226 -11.23 7.86 9.37
C GLY A 226 -12.73 7.92 9.55
N LEU A 227 -13.51 7.85 8.47
CA LEU A 227 -14.97 7.81 8.51
C LEU A 227 -15.47 6.55 9.22
N ARG A 228 -14.87 5.40 8.98
CA ARG A 228 -15.19 4.15 9.69
C ARG A 228 -14.90 4.29 11.18
N ALA A 229 -13.75 4.87 11.55
CA ALA A 229 -13.41 5.16 12.95
C ALA A 229 -14.43 6.11 13.59
N LYS A 230 -14.83 7.17 12.90
CA LYS A 230 -15.86 8.12 13.36
C LYS A 230 -17.19 7.42 13.59
N THR A 231 -17.69 6.66 12.61
CA THR A 231 -18.93 5.91 12.72
C THR A 231 -18.92 4.97 13.92
N TYR A 232 -17.81 4.22 14.09
CA TYR A 232 -17.67 3.32 15.23
C TYR A 232 -17.74 4.07 16.57
N LEU A 233 -17.12 5.24 16.70
CA LEU A 233 -17.19 6.06 17.91
C LEU A 233 -18.61 6.55 18.20
N GLU A 234 -19.34 6.98 17.17
CA GLU A 234 -20.72 7.45 17.26
C GLU A 234 -21.67 6.33 17.72
N GLU A 235 -21.50 5.11 17.19
CA GLU A 235 -22.32 3.95 17.51
C GLU A 235 -22.01 3.34 18.89
N ASN A 236 -20.79 3.48 19.39
CA ASN A 236 -20.35 2.87 20.63
C ASN A 236 -20.27 3.85 21.82
N GLY A 237 -20.89 5.01 21.70
CA GLY A 237 -21.10 5.93 22.83
C GLY A 237 -19.82 6.63 23.30
N ALA A 238 -18.91 6.93 22.39
CA ALA A 238 -17.71 7.69 22.67
C ALA A 238 -18.02 9.06 23.27
N LYS A 239 -17.23 9.51 24.22
CA LYS A 239 -17.40 10.79 24.93
C LYS A 239 -16.39 11.81 24.46
N LYS A 240 -16.84 13.06 24.35
CA LYS A 240 -15.91 14.16 24.10
C LYS A 240 -14.91 14.28 25.25
N VAL A 241 -13.65 14.40 24.91
CA VAL A 241 -12.61 14.74 25.87
C VAL A 241 -12.61 16.25 26.08
N LYS A 242 -12.41 16.65 27.36
CA LYS A 242 -12.36 18.06 27.76
C LYS A 242 -11.00 18.68 27.42
#